data_b04bb747eca46fb220e9311d3c2f410f
#
_entry.id   b04bb747eca46fb220e9311d3c2f410f
#
_cell.length_a   1.000
_cell.length_b   1.000
_cell.length_c   1.000
_cell.angle_alpha   90.00
_cell.angle_beta   90.00
_cell.angle_gamma   90.00
#
_symmetry.space_group_name_H-M   'P 1'
#
loop_
_entity.id
_entity.type
_entity.pdbx_description
1 polymer ?
#
loop_
_entity_poly.entity_id
_entity_poly.type
_entity_poly.pdbx_seq_one_letter_code
_entity_poly.pdbx_strand_id
1 'polypeptide(L)'
;MKFSNKIQRCELSPMRKFLPYELAAEAKGLKIYHLNIGQPDIETPKTFFDAVKGFQSPVLAYAAAPGVAEFLTAVQGYYAKLGVHLEQSEIFATTGGSEALQMAMTCILDEGDEILIPEPFYPNYNTFVS
;
A
#
# COMPACT_ATOMS: atom_id res chain seq x y z
N MET A 1 -10.50 -28.63 -4.45
CA MET A 1 -9.69 -27.80 -3.55
C MET A 1 -10.65 -26.87 -2.80
N LYS A 2 -10.59 -26.77 -1.46
CA LYS A 2 -11.47 -25.89 -0.69
C LYS A 2 -10.65 -24.65 -0.26
N PHE A 3 -11.18 -23.46 -0.49
CA PHE A 3 -10.56 -22.23 0.00
C PHE A 3 -10.75 -22.11 1.53
N SER A 4 -9.85 -21.37 2.19
CA SER A 4 -9.96 -21.09 3.61
C SER A 4 -11.23 -20.29 3.93
N ASN A 5 -11.72 -20.41 5.16
CA ASN A 5 -12.87 -19.63 5.60
C ASN A 5 -12.58 -18.12 5.56
N LYS A 6 -11.34 -17.73 5.79
CA LYS A 6 -10.89 -16.33 5.67
C LYS A 6 -11.15 -15.80 4.26
N ILE A 7 -10.67 -16.49 3.21
CA ILE A 7 -10.85 -16.02 1.83
C ILE A 7 -12.31 -16.06 1.38
N GLN A 8 -13.12 -16.97 1.94
CA GLN A 8 -14.55 -17.05 1.64
C GLN A 8 -15.34 -15.88 2.21
N ARG A 9 -14.83 -15.22 3.27
CA ARG A 9 -15.42 -14.03 3.88
C ARG A 9 -14.96 -12.73 3.21
N CYS A 10 -13.86 -12.77 2.43
CA CYS A 10 -13.36 -11.59 1.72
C CYS A 10 -14.31 -11.21 0.59
N GLU A 11 -14.80 -9.98 0.63
CA GLU A 11 -15.60 -9.41 -0.44
C GLU A 11 -14.72 -8.84 -1.56
N LEU A 12 -15.25 -8.87 -2.79
CA LEU A 12 -14.61 -8.14 -3.89
C LEU A 12 -14.69 -6.63 -3.65
N SER A 13 -13.66 -5.90 -4.06
CA SER A 13 -13.64 -4.45 -3.96
C SER A 13 -14.91 -3.84 -4.56
N PRO A 14 -15.68 -3.05 -3.81
CA PRO A 14 -16.89 -2.40 -4.31
C PRO A 14 -16.66 -1.53 -5.54
N MET A 15 -15.46 -0.99 -5.72
CA MET A 15 -15.10 -0.16 -6.87
C MET A 15 -15.06 -0.97 -8.18
N ARG A 16 -14.67 -2.24 -8.13
CA ARG A 16 -14.57 -3.10 -9.32
C ARG A 16 -15.92 -3.48 -9.92
N LYS A 17 -17.01 -3.42 -9.16
CA LYS A 17 -18.35 -3.68 -9.68
C LYS A 17 -18.81 -2.66 -10.72
N PHE A 18 -18.19 -1.48 -10.79
CA PHE A 18 -18.51 -0.44 -11.76
C PHE A 18 -17.77 -0.61 -13.09
N LEU A 19 -16.73 -1.44 -13.17
CA LEU A 19 -15.95 -1.66 -14.40
C LEU A 19 -16.80 -2.01 -15.63
N PRO A 20 -17.84 -2.88 -15.57
CA PRO A 20 -18.68 -3.15 -16.76
C PRO A 20 -19.43 -1.92 -17.26
N TYR A 21 -19.85 -1.04 -16.37
CA TYR A 21 -20.54 0.22 -16.73
C TYR A 21 -19.59 1.23 -17.37
N GLU A 22 -18.37 1.30 -16.85
CA GLU A 22 -17.29 2.11 -17.40
C GLU A 22 -17.00 1.70 -18.84
N LEU A 23 -16.69 0.42 -19.07
CA LEU A 23 -16.42 -0.12 -20.41
C LEU A 23 -17.58 0.10 -21.39
N ALA A 24 -18.83 -0.05 -20.92
CA ALA A 24 -20.00 0.19 -21.74
C ALA A 24 -20.19 1.68 -22.10
N ALA A 25 -19.79 2.59 -21.24
CA ALA A 25 -19.84 4.03 -21.48
C ALA A 25 -18.72 4.47 -22.44
N GLU A 26 -17.49 3.97 -22.23
CA GLU A 26 -16.36 4.23 -23.11
C GLU A 26 -16.62 3.73 -24.54
N ALA A 27 -17.22 2.54 -24.68
CA ALA A 27 -17.62 2.01 -25.99
C ALA A 27 -18.63 2.90 -26.74
N LYS A 28 -19.36 3.78 -26.02
CA LYS A 28 -20.24 4.81 -26.58
C LYS A 28 -19.55 6.16 -26.81
N GLY A 29 -18.23 6.24 -26.61
CA GLY A 29 -17.46 7.46 -26.73
C GLY A 29 -17.67 8.48 -25.60
N LEU A 30 -18.23 8.05 -24.48
CA LEU A 30 -18.42 8.94 -23.31
C LEU A 30 -17.11 9.08 -22.54
N LYS A 31 -16.78 10.30 -22.16
CA LYS A 31 -15.63 10.57 -21.30
C LYS A 31 -15.97 10.21 -19.85
N ILE A 32 -15.16 9.35 -19.25
CA ILE A 32 -15.32 8.95 -17.85
C ILE A 32 -14.36 9.76 -16.97
N TYR A 33 -14.85 10.20 -15.82
CA TYR A 33 -14.07 10.86 -14.78
C TYR A 33 -14.02 9.95 -13.55
N HIS A 34 -12.81 9.46 -13.22
CA HIS A 34 -12.59 8.57 -12.09
C HIS A 34 -12.43 9.39 -10.80
N LEU A 35 -13.44 9.37 -9.94
CA LEU A 35 -13.41 10.00 -8.62
C LEU A 35 -13.26 8.96 -7.49
N ASN A 36 -13.16 7.69 -7.85
CA ASN A 36 -13.10 6.53 -6.95
C ASN A 36 -11.69 5.97 -6.77
N ILE A 37 -10.71 6.51 -7.49
CA ILE A 37 -9.31 6.07 -7.44
C ILE A 37 -8.44 7.27 -7.11
N GLY A 38 -7.60 7.15 -6.08
CA GLY A 38 -6.62 8.17 -5.70
C GLY A 38 -5.36 8.10 -6.59
N GLN A 39 -5.53 8.12 -7.91
CA GLN A 39 -4.43 8.13 -8.85
C GLN A 39 -3.84 9.54 -8.95
N PRO A 40 -2.54 9.75 -8.66
CA PRO A 40 -1.89 11.03 -8.89
C PRO A 40 -1.93 11.42 -10.36
N ASP A 41 -2.23 12.69 -10.65
CA ASP A 41 -2.23 13.30 -11.98
C ASP A 41 -1.09 14.32 -12.18
N ILE A 42 -0.24 14.49 -11.18
CA ILE A 42 0.97 15.31 -11.24
C ILE A 42 2.18 14.46 -11.64
N GLU A 43 3.15 15.09 -12.27
CA GLU A 43 4.38 14.43 -12.67
C GLU A 43 5.17 13.93 -11.45
N THR A 44 5.66 12.70 -11.53
CA THR A 44 6.59 12.16 -10.54
C THR A 44 7.89 12.99 -10.54
N PRO A 45 8.42 13.37 -9.38
CA PRO A 45 9.63 14.20 -9.32
C PRO A 45 10.79 13.61 -10.14
N LYS A 46 11.44 14.46 -10.94
CA LYS A 46 12.57 14.05 -11.79
C LYS A 46 13.69 13.38 -11.00
N THR A 47 13.91 13.80 -9.76
CA THR A 47 14.90 13.23 -8.84
C THR A 47 14.72 11.74 -8.61
N PHE A 48 13.47 11.23 -8.61
CA PHE A 48 13.19 9.80 -8.52
C PHE A 48 13.76 9.06 -9.74
N PHE A 49 13.45 9.55 -10.94
CA PHE A 49 13.91 8.90 -12.18
C PHE A 49 15.44 9.01 -12.34
N ASP A 50 16.02 10.12 -11.92
CA ASP A 50 17.47 10.31 -11.97
C ASP A 50 18.18 9.33 -11.01
N ALA A 51 17.64 9.13 -9.81
CA ALA A 51 18.16 8.15 -8.84
C ALA A 51 18.06 6.71 -9.39
N VAL A 52 16.93 6.33 -9.98
CA VAL A 52 16.75 5.00 -10.57
C VAL A 52 17.72 4.78 -11.74
N LYS A 53 17.87 5.76 -12.63
CA LYS A 53 18.82 5.69 -13.77
C LYS A 53 20.27 5.68 -13.32
N GLY A 54 20.58 6.38 -12.24
CA GLY A 54 21.91 6.45 -11.66
C GLY A 54 22.30 5.24 -10.82
N PHE A 55 21.36 4.34 -10.53
CA PHE A 55 21.64 3.14 -9.75
C PHE A 55 22.53 2.18 -10.56
N GLN A 56 23.76 1.97 -10.07
CA GLN A 56 24.77 1.14 -10.69
C GLN A 56 25.26 0.11 -9.69
N SER A 57 24.57 -1.02 -9.59
CA SER A 57 25.04 -2.15 -8.80
C SER A 57 25.25 -3.36 -9.70
N PRO A 58 26.44 -3.95 -9.69
CA PRO A 58 26.72 -5.17 -10.49
C PRO A 58 25.94 -6.38 -9.98
N VAL A 59 25.48 -6.34 -8.74
CA VAL A 59 24.71 -7.41 -8.09
C VAL A 59 23.56 -6.81 -7.29
N LEU A 60 22.35 -7.28 -7.54
CA LEU A 60 21.19 -7.01 -6.69
C LEU A 60 21.16 -8.06 -5.58
N ALA A 61 21.86 -7.77 -4.49
CA ALA A 61 21.90 -8.64 -3.31
C ALA A 61 20.64 -8.47 -2.45
N TYR A 62 20.43 -9.42 -1.55
CA TYR A 62 19.38 -9.30 -0.53
C TYR A 62 19.65 -8.10 0.38
N ALA A 63 18.58 -7.36 0.68
CA ALA A 63 18.61 -6.35 1.72
C ALA A 63 18.51 -7.01 3.11
N ALA A 64 18.92 -6.29 4.16
CA ALA A 64 18.57 -6.66 5.52
C ALA A 64 17.03 -6.65 5.72
N ALA A 65 16.52 -7.50 6.62
CA ALA A 65 15.08 -7.64 6.82
C ALA A 65 14.34 -6.31 7.11
N PRO A 66 14.88 -5.37 7.92
CA PRO A 66 14.22 -4.08 8.12
C PRO A 66 14.30 -3.13 6.91
N GLY A 67 15.19 -3.39 5.97
CA GLY A 67 15.47 -2.54 4.81
C GLY A 67 16.96 -2.13 4.72
N VAL A 68 17.30 -1.41 3.67
CA VAL A 68 18.67 -0.89 3.50
C VAL A 68 18.88 0.36 4.38
N ALA A 69 20.09 0.51 4.94
CA ALA A 69 20.40 1.57 5.90
C ALA A 69 20.13 2.99 5.36
N GLU A 70 20.41 3.22 4.08
CA GLU A 70 20.17 4.50 3.41
C GLU A 70 18.68 4.84 3.40
N PHE A 71 17.81 3.87 3.16
CA PHE A 71 16.37 4.06 3.20
C PHE A 71 15.88 4.36 4.62
N LEU A 72 16.31 3.58 5.62
CA LEU A 72 15.94 3.79 7.02
C LEU A 72 16.36 5.19 7.50
N THR A 73 17.58 5.62 7.16
CA THR A 73 18.08 6.97 7.47
C THR A 73 17.22 8.06 6.80
N ALA A 74 16.85 7.87 5.53
CA ALA A 74 16.01 8.82 4.81
C ALA A 74 14.59 8.91 5.43
N VAL A 75 14.03 7.80 5.85
CA VAL A 75 12.73 7.73 6.53
C VAL A 75 12.79 8.44 7.88
N GLN A 76 13.83 8.19 8.69
CA GLN A 76 14.07 8.93 9.94
C GLN A 76 14.09 10.44 9.71
N GLY A 77 14.88 10.89 8.73
CA GLY A 77 14.99 12.32 8.40
C GLY A 77 13.70 12.93 7.89
N TYR A 78 12.88 12.15 7.19
CA TYR A 78 11.55 12.58 6.76
C TYR A 78 10.61 12.80 7.95
N TYR A 79 10.48 11.81 8.83
CA TYR A 79 9.59 11.88 9.98
C TYR A 79 10.04 12.91 11.02
N ALA A 80 11.35 13.09 11.22
CA ALA A 80 11.89 14.11 12.10
C ALA A 80 11.44 15.53 11.69
N LYS A 81 11.31 15.82 10.38
CA LYS A 81 10.76 17.10 9.88
C LYS A 81 9.28 17.29 10.22
N LEU A 82 8.58 16.23 10.50
CA LEU A 82 7.18 16.24 10.92
C LEU A 82 7.02 16.20 12.45
N GLY A 83 8.13 16.29 13.20
CA GLY A 83 8.15 16.24 14.65
C GLY A 83 8.05 14.83 15.25
N VAL A 84 8.17 13.79 14.39
CA VAL A 84 8.17 12.38 14.83
C VAL A 84 9.61 11.87 14.82
N HIS A 85 10.12 11.52 15.98
CA HIS A 85 11.48 11.03 16.17
C HIS A 85 11.45 9.52 16.34
N LEU A 86 12.06 8.80 15.41
CA LEU A 86 12.11 7.33 15.36
C LEU A 86 13.57 6.86 15.39
N GLU A 87 13.82 5.77 16.09
CA GLU A 87 15.07 5.04 15.94
C GLU A 87 15.00 4.12 14.72
N GLN A 88 16.13 3.74 14.13
CA GLN A 88 16.13 2.84 12.98
C GLN A 88 15.50 1.46 13.28
N SER A 89 15.58 1.02 14.53
CA SER A 89 14.94 -0.22 15.01
C SER A 89 13.42 -0.16 15.05
N GLU A 90 12.84 1.03 14.96
CA GLU A 90 11.38 1.26 14.92
C GLU A 90 10.84 1.40 13.49
N ILE A 91 11.71 1.23 12.48
CA ILE A 91 11.35 1.39 11.07
C ILE A 91 11.53 0.05 10.36
N PHE A 92 10.52 -0.35 9.60
CA PHE A 92 10.55 -1.55 8.78
C PHE A 92 10.05 -1.23 7.37
N ALA A 93 10.89 -1.54 6.37
CA ALA A 93 10.52 -1.35 4.96
C ALA A 93 9.63 -2.49 4.48
N THR A 94 8.54 -2.14 3.81
CA THR A 94 7.60 -3.09 3.23
C THR A 94 7.36 -2.80 1.75
N THR A 95 6.82 -3.77 1.03
CA THR A 95 6.40 -3.61 -0.37
C THR A 95 5.06 -2.85 -0.42
N GLY A 96 5.10 -1.58 -0.01
CA GLY A 96 3.94 -0.69 0.07
C GLY A 96 3.12 -0.85 1.35
N GLY A 97 2.17 0.08 1.53
CA GLY A 97 1.35 0.18 2.74
C GLY A 97 0.45 -1.02 3.02
N SER A 98 0.06 -1.77 1.98
CA SER A 98 -0.78 -2.98 2.16
C SER A 98 -0.04 -4.07 2.92
N GLU A 99 1.24 -4.30 2.62
CA GLU A 99 2.05 -5.26 3.36
C GLU A 99 2.28 -4.79 4.79
N ALA A 100 2.58 -3.50 4.99
CA ALA A 100 2.75 -2.92 6.32
C ALA A 100 1.51 -3.12 7.20
N LEU A 101 0.33 -2.84 6.66
CA LEU A 101 -0.94 -3.02 7.37
C LEU A 101 -1.21 -4.50 7.68
N GLN A 102 -0.99 -5.39 6.71
CA GLN A 102 -1.18 -6.82 6.92
C GLN A 102 -0.23 -7.37 7.99
N MET A 103 1.03 -6.97 7.97
CA MET A 103 2.01 -7.35 9.00
C MET A 103 1.59 -6.80 10.37
N ALA A 104 1.20 -5.53 10.46
CA ALA A 104 0.75 -4.93 11.71
C ALA A 104 -0.46 -5.68 12.28
N MET A 105 -1.50 -5.93 11.47
CA MET A 105 -2.69 -6.65 11.91
C MET A 105 -2.36 -8.08 12.36
N THR A 106 -1.48 -8.77 11.63
CA THR A 106 -1.04 -10.12 11.99
C THR A 106 -0.28 -10.15 13.32
N CYS A 107 0.46 -9.08 13.65
CA CYS A 107 1.25 -9.00 14.88
C CYS A 107 0.44 -8.61 16.12
N ILE A 108 -0.67 -7.91 15.96
CA ILE A 108 -1.40 -7.31 17.09
C ILE A 108 -2.81 -7.88 17.32
N LEU A 109 -3.35 -8.67 16.39
CA LEU A 109 -4.71 -9.22 16.48
C LEU A 109 -4.69 -10.74 16.54
N ASP A 110 -5.36 -11.29 17.54
CA ASP A 110 -5.70 -12.70 17.65
C ASP A 110 -7.14 -12.97 17.16
N GLU A 111 -7.52 -14.24 17.04
CA GLU A 111 -8.88 -14.62 16.68
C GLU A 111 -9.87 -14.19 17.77
N GLY A 112 -10.84 -13.36 17.40
CA GLY A 112 -11.84 -12.79 18.29
C GLY A 112 -11.55 -11.39 18.80
N ASP A 113 -10.38 -10.83 18.47
CA ASP A 113 -10.08 -9.42 18.78
C ASP A 113 -10.91 -8.47 17.91
N GLU A 114 -11.10 -7.26 18.42
CA GLU A 114 -11.86 -6.22 17.77
C GLU A 114 -10.96 -5.05 17.37
N ILE A 115 -11.21 -4.48 16.18
CA ILE A 115 -10.55 -3.28 15.68
C ILE A 115 -11.58 -2.26 15.19
N LEU A 116 -11.34 -0.98 15.48
CA LEU A 116 -12.16 0.11 14.97
C LEU A 116 -11.58 0.66 13.67
N ILE A 117 -12.36 0.64 12.61
CA ILE A 117 -12.03 1.19 11.31
C ILE A 117 -13.00 2.33 11.00
N PRO A 118 -12.57 3.61 11.08
CA PRO A 118 -13.42 4.76 10.76
C PRO A 118 -13.85 4.76 9.29
N GLU A 119 -15.11 5.04 9.02
CA GLU A 119 -15.63 5.23 7.64
C GLU A 119 -15.60 6.71 7.22
N PRO A 120 -15.40 7.00 5.93
CA PRO A 120 -15.10 6.08 4.81
C PRO A 120 -13.65 5.57 4.85
N PHE A 121 -13.43 4.30 4.47
CA PHE A 121 -12.11 3.67 4.52
C PHE A 121 -11.73 2.96 3.23
N TYR A 122 -10.45 2.62 3.09
CA TYR A 122 -9.94 1.83 1.99
C TYR A 122 -10.43 0.37 2.11
N PRO A 123 -11.13 -0.19 1.11
CA PRO A 123 -11.83 -1.47 1.24
C PRO A 123 -10.97 -2.66 1.67
N ASN A 124 -9.65 -2.59 1.39
CA ASN A 124 -8.74 -3.66 1.77
C ASN A 124 -8.54 -3.81 3.28
N TYR A 125 -8.89 -2.79 4.09
CA TYR A 125 -8.79 -2.91 5.55
C TYR A 125 -9.62 -4.09 6.06
N ASN A 126 -10.84 -4.28 5.55
CA ASN A 126 -11.66 -5.44 5.89
C ASN A 126 -10.98 -6.76 5.55
N THR A 127 -10.25 -6.81 4.42
CA THR A 127 -9.53 -8.03 4.01
C THR A 127 -8.35 -8.33 4.93
N PHE A 128 -7.68 -7.31 5.46
CA PHE A 128 -6.52 -7.50 6.35
C PHE A 128 -6.92 -8.02 7.74
N VAL A 129 -8.11 -7.66 8.22
CA VAL A 129 -8.60 -8.02 9.56
C VAL A 129 -9.54 -9.24 9.58
N SER A 130 -9.92 -9.77 8.41
CA SER A 130 -10.86 -10.91 8.27
C SER A 130 -10.23 -12.26 8.56
#